data_f35270f5d9061c93cdca5ed14de2e72e
#
_entry.id   f35270f5d9061c93cdca5ed14de2e72e
#
_cell.length_a   1.000
_cell.length_b   1.000
_cell.length_c   1.000
_cell.angle_alpha   90.00
_cell.angle_beta   90.00
_cell.angle_gamma   90.00
#
_symmetry.space_group_name_H-M   'P 1'
#
loop_
_entity.id
_entity.type
_entity.pdbx_description
1 polymer ?
#
loop_
_entity_poly.entity_id
_entity_poly.type
_entity_poly.pdbx_seq_one_letter_code
_entity_poly.pdbx_strand_id
1 'polypeptide(L)'
;MEKNYLEIEKLKTESILLSGDVRFNPNHDSKGRFTTGGGGGAGGSTGGTGKLYAGKEGRNYGVADTSDAVKELQKGKQNSLGEYLDENGNLTPERAALHKQIIDDYLAEKKPVQGQAEMVMMGGGPASGKSSAIKSGQVNLPNEKSSVTVDPDDIKKKLPGYEEMTKKTDKAAEYYHEESSMLAKQLANVSFDENFNVVYDGTGDGSEASVLKKINAAKAKGYRVTANYVTVDTDEGVKRNQKRYDDAKAKGENPRKVPEDYVRECHSKVSSISLATADQFDDIKVFDNNGPDGSKPILIARGGNGKKLSATSGNQKLFDKYVKKKDEWQPKVKIN
;
A
#
# COMPACT_ATOMS: atom_id res chain seq x y z
N MET A 1 28.62 24.46 7.68
CA MET A 1 27.22 24.85 7.40
C MET A 1 26.98 25.25 5.95
N GLU A 2 27.85 25.99 5.29
CA GLU A 2 27.69 26.41 3.87
C GLU A 2 27.72 25.25 2.85
N LYS A 3 28.50 24.19 3.08
CA LYS A 3 28.53 23.03 2.17
C LYS A 3 27.19 22.28 2.06
N ASN A 4 26.42 22.21 3.15
CA ASN A 4 25.12 21.56 3.14
C ASN A 4 24.04 22.39 2.40
N TYR A 5 24.18 23.72 2.40
CA TYR A 5 23.22 24.61 1.72
C TYR A 5 23.34 24.53 0.19
N LEU A 6 24.57 24.46 -0.33
CA LEU A 6 24.83 24.32 -1.76
C LEU A 6 24.42 22.95 -2.32
N GLU A 7 24.53 21.90 -1.50
CA GLU A 7 24.08 20.55 -1.89
C GLU A 7 22.56 20.45 -1.90
N ILE A 8 21.88 21.10 -0.96
CA ILE A 8 20.40 21.23 -0.93
C ILE A 8 19.90 22.05 -2.11
N GLU A 9 20.56 23.13 -2.48
CA GLU A 9 20.22 23.97 -3.66
C GLU A 9 20.45 23.18 -4.97
N LYS A 10 21.51 22.40 -5.07
CA LYS A 10 21.79 21.56 -6.24
C LYS A 10 20.75 20.43 -6.40
N LEU A 11 20.33 19.83 -5.29
CA LEU A 11 19.27 18.83 -5.24
C LEU A 11 17.89 19.41 -5.54
N LYS A 12 17.61 20.66 -5.14
CA LYS A 12 16.41 21.41 -5.56
C LYS A 12 16.39 21.64 -7.07
N THR A 13 17.54 21.97 -7.65
CA THR A 13 17.65 22.20 -9.10
C THR A 13 17.48 20.92 -9.90
N GLU A 14 17.98 19.78 -9.42
CA GLU A 14 17.76 18.45 -10.04
C GLU A 14 16.32 17.97 -9.85
N SER A 15 15.69 18.25 -8.70
CA SER A 15 14.25 17.99 -8.46
C SER A 15 13.36 18.81 -9.38
N ILE A 16 13.70 20.08 -9.62
CA ILE A 16 12.99 20.98 -10.56
C ILE A 16 13.17 20.50 -12.01
N LEU A 17 14.31 19.92 -12.39
CA LEU A 17 14.54 19.33 -13.71
C LEU A 17 13.78 17.99 -13.90
N LEU A 18 13.47 17.28 -12.82
CA LEU A 18 12.60 16.10 -12.82
C LEU A 18 11.11 16.47 -12.77
N SER A 19 10.76 17.65 -12.23
CA SER A 19 9.42 18.24 -12.22
C SER A 19 9.16 19.13 -13.44
N GLY A 20 9.47 18.63 -14.65
CA GLY A 20 9.05 19.31 -15.86
C GLY A 20 7.54 19.54 -15.81
N ASP A 21 7.17 20.81 -15.88
CA ASP A 21 5.82 21.41 -16.01
C ASP A 21 4.65 20.40 -15.97
N VAL A 22 4.30 19.91 -14.77
CA VAL A 22 3.21 18.95 -14.58
C VAL A 22 1.94 19.72 -14.24
N ARG A 23 1.23 20.13 -15.28
CA ARG A 23 -0.16 20.53 -15.15
C ARG A 23 -1.03 19.29 -15.02
N PHE A 24 -1.27 18.79 -13.80
CA PHE A 24 -2.23 17.69 -13.61
C PHE A 24 -2.91 17.71 -12.26
N ASN A 25 -3.92 18.42 -12.21
CA ASN A 25 -5.20 18.32 -11.53
C ASN A 25 -5.91 19.66 -11.85
N PRO A 26 -7.16 19.68 -12.35
CA PRO A 26 -7.88 20.94 -12.60
C PRO A 26 -8.04 21.82 -11.34
N ASN A 27 -7.67 21.29 -10.18
CA ASN A 27 -7.73 21.97 -8.90
C ASN A 27 -6.37 22.40 -8.34
N HIS A 28 -5.29 22.36 -9.15
CA HIS A 28 -3.96 22.84 -8.74
C HIS A 28 -3.46 23.94 -9.67
N ASP A 29 -2.78 24.94 -9.10
CA ASP A 29 -2.05 25.94 -9.87
C ASP A 29 -0.69 25.36 -10.37
N SER A 30 0.03 26.14 -11.17
CA SER A 30 1.33 25.77 -11.76
C SER A 30 2.44 25.46 -10.73
N LYS A 31 2.17 25.66 -9.44
CA LYS A 31 3.07 25.35 -8.31
C LYS A 31 2.56 24.19 -7.45
N GLY A 32 1.57 23.41 -7.94
CA GLY A 32 0.99 22.30 -7.22
C GLY A 32 0.10 22.68 -6.03
N ARG A 33 -0.35 23.96 -5.95
CA ARG A 33 -1.20 24.43 -4.87
C ARG A 33 -2.67 24.23 -5.22
N PHE A 34 -3.47 23.79 -4.27
CA PHE A 34 -4.91 23.59 -4.43
C PHE A 34 -5.63 24.87 -4.82
N THR A 35 -6.42 24.82 -5.89
CA THR A 35 -7.41 25.85 -6.20
C THR A 35 -8.80 25.27 -6.03
N THR A 36 -9.67 25.95 -5.27
CA THR A 36 -11.06 25.54 -5.13
C THR A 36 -11.78 25.71 -6.47
N GLY A 37 -12.18 24.59 -7.11
CA GLY A 37 -13.03 24.59 -8.28
C GLY A 37 -14.44 25.08 -7.97
N GLY A 38 -14.65 26.39 -8.14
CA GLY A 38 -15.98 26.99 -8.23
C GLY A 38 -16.29 27.24 -9.69
N GLY A 39 -17.47 26.88 -10.15
CA GLY A 39 -17.90 26.95 -11.55
C GLY A 39 -17.74 28.31 -12.20
N GLY A 40 -17.38 28.28 -13.46
CA GLY A 40 -17.50 29.22 -14.57
C GLY A 40 -17.42 30.71 -14.32
N GLY A 41 -16.36 31.35 -14.83
CA GLY A 41 -16.30 32.83 -15.02
C GLY A 41 -14.90 33.28 -15.38
N ALA A 42 -14.72 33.74 -16.60
CA ALA A 42 -13.47 34.35 -17.08
C ALA A 42 -13.20 35.66 -16.33
N GLY A 43 -11.94 35.90 -15.96
CA GLY A 43 -11.43 37.25 -15.70
C GLY A 43 -10.64 37.39 -14.41
N GLY A 44 -9.36 37.84 -14.54
CA GLY A 44 -8.70 38.66 -13.54
C GLY A 44 -7.74 37.97 -12.60
N SER A 45 -6.44 38.07 -12.91
CA SER A 45 -5.33 37.85 -11.98
C SER A 45 -5.46 38.80 -10.77
N THR A 46 -5.77 38.19 -9.60
CA THR A 46 -5.42 38.77 -8.29
C THR A 46 -5.10 37.62 -7.36
N GLY A 47 -3.96 37.71 -6.64
CA GLY A 47 -3.48 36.71 -5.70
C GLY A 47 -4.50 36.40 -4.60
N GLY A 48 -5.33 35.41 -4.83
CA GLY A 48 -6.28 34.90 -3.85
C GLY A 48 -5.63 33.85 -2.97
N THR A 49 -5.62 34.04 -1.67
CA THR A 49 -5.41 32.98 -0.68
C THR A 49 -6.58 32.00 -0.77
N GLY A 50 -6.50 31.04 -1.69
CA GLY A 50 -7.48 29.99 -1.81
C GLY A 50 -7.59 29.24 -0.48
N LYS A 51 -8.81 29.10 0.05
CA LYS A 51 -9.06 28.37 1.29
C LYS A 51 -8.68 26.91 1.08
N LEU A 52 -7.72 26.43 1.89
CA LEU A 52 -7.28 25.02 1.86
C LEU A 52 -8.46 24.10 2.18
N TYR A 53 -8.41 22.89 1.62
CA TYR A 53 -9.41 21.86 1.91
C TYR A 53 -9.38 21.50 3.40
N ALA A 54 -10.45 21.79 4.11
CA ALA A 54 -10.54 21.57 5.55
C ALA A 54 -10.82 20.11 5.93
N GLY A 55 -11.26 19.30 4.96
CA GLY A 55 -11.76 17.95 5.18
C GLY A 55 -13.27 17.93 5.47
N LYS A 56 -13.85 16.74 5.54
CA LYS A 56 -15.25 16.53 5.90
C LYS A 56 -15.47 16.89 7.38
N GLU A 57 -16.50 17.66 7.65
CA GLU A 57 -16.86 18.05 9.01
C GLU A 57 -17.11 16.83 9.90
N GLY A 58 -16.56 16.85 11.11
CA GLY A 58 -16.66 15.76 12.10
C GLY A 58 -15.75 14.56 11.82
N ARG A 59 -15.01 14.49 10.69
CA ARG A 59 -14.09 13.40 10.40
C ARG A 59 -12.74 13.60 11.10
N ASN A 60 -12.31 12.56 11.83
CA ASN A 60 -11.01 12.54 12.49
C ASN A 60 -9.95 11.92 11.57
N TYR A 61 -9.12 12.75 10.94
CA TYR A 61 -8.03 12.26 10.07
C TYR A 61 -6.79 11.79 10.84
N GLY A 62 -6.76 12.00 12.15
CA GLY A 62 -5.57 11.72 12.96
C GLY A 62 -4.39 12.64 12.63
N VAL A 63 -3.25 12.33 13.23
CA VAL A 63 -1.97 13.02 12.93
C VAL A 63 -1.20 12.18 11.93
N ALA A 64 -0.63 12.84 10.91
CA ALA A 64 0.24 12.21 9.94
C ALA A 64 1.55 11.79 10.62
N ASP A 65 1.87 10.49 10.61
CA ASP A 65 3.14 9.97 11.13
C ASP A 65 4.19 10.01 10.02
N THR A 66 4.95 11.10 9.98
CA THR A 66 6.02 11.35 9.01
C THR A 66 7.36 10.74 9.40
N SER A 67 7.44 10.05 10.54
CA SER A 67 8.70 9.59 11.15
C SER A 67 9.54 8.70 10.22
N ASP A 68 8.90 7.85 9.43
CA ASP A 68 9.60 6.97 8.50
C ASP A 68 10.20 7.76 7.32
N ALA A 69 9.45 8.75 6.78
CA ALA A 69 9.94 9.64 5.74
C ALA A 69 11.15 10.48 6.22
N VAL A 70 11.07 11.02 7.42
CA VAL A 70 12.19 11.79 8.04
C VAL A 70 13.42 10.90 8.21
N LYS A 71 13.26 9.65 8.67
CA LYS A 71 14.39 8.71 8.79
C LYS A 71 15.07 8.41 7.46
N GLU A 72 14.30 8.23 6.38
CA GLU A 72 14.87 7.99 5.05
C GLU A 72 15.60 9.23 4.52
N LEU A 73 15.07 10.44 4.74
CA LEU A 73 15.75 11.69 4.41
C LEU A 73 17.08 11.84 5.18
N GLN A 74 17.10 11.50 6.47
CA GLN A 74 18.33 11.51 7.28
C GLN A 74 19.40 10.52 6.78
N LYS A 75 19.00 9.44 6.10
CA LYS A 75 19.91 8.51 5.43
C LYS A 75 20.34 8.98 4.03
N GLY A 76 19.95 10.18 3.62
CA GLY A 76 20.24 10.73 2.30
C GLY A 76 19.34 10.20 1.18
N LYS A 77 18.27 9.47 1.51
CA LYS A 77 17.29 9.02 0.51
C LYS A 77 16.18 10.03 0.35
N GLN A 78 15.93 10.43 -0.88
CA GLN A 78 14.83 11.34 -1.22
C GLN A 78 13.49 10.61 -1.25
N ASN A 79 12.44 11.28 -0.82
CA ASN A 79 11.07 10.81 -0.91
C ASN A 79 10.10 11.98 -1.19
N SER A 80 8.88 11.67 -1.59
CA SER A 80 7.87 12.64 -2.01
C SER A 80 7.42 13.61 -0.91
N LEU A 81 7.68 13.31 0.35
CA LEU A 81 7.37 14.21 1.47
C LEU A 81 8.45 15.25 1.74
N GLY A 82 9.70 15.06 1.23
CA GLY A 82 10.84 15.90 1.57
C GLY A 82 10.62 17.39 1.36
N GLU A 83 9.86 17.77 0.33
CA GLU A 83 9.52 19.17 0.02
C GLU A 83 8.30 19.72 0.80
N TYR A 84 7.59 18.83 1.50
CA TYR A 84 6.33 19.16 2.18
C TYR A 84 6.39 18.99 3.70
N LEU A 85 7.60 18.85 4.24
CA LEU A 85 7.83 18.85 5.69
C LEU A 85 8.40 20.18 6.15
N ASP A 86 7.90 20.68 7.28
CA ASP A 86 8.49 21.79 7.98
C ASP A 86 9.77 21.37 8.74
N GLU A 87 10.45 22.29 9.41
CA GLU A 87 11.67 22.05 10.20
C GLU A 87 11.47 21.07 11.36
N ASN A 88 10.21 20.86 11.80
CA ASN A 88 9.83 19.92 12.85
C ASN A 88 9.38 18.56 12.29
N GLY A 89 9.41 18.40 10.96
CA GLY A 89 8.95 17.19 10.29
C GLY A 89 7.43 17.07 10.14
N ASN A 90 6.68 18.15 10.34
CA ASN A 90 5.23 18.14 10.11
C ASN A 90 4.93 18.47 8.64
N LEU A 91 3.79 17.96 8.15
CA LEU A 91 3.30 18.31 6.82
C LEU A 91 2.97 19.78 6.70
N THR A 92 3.30 20.38 5.54
CA THR A 92 2.76 21.69 5.18
C THR A 92 1.22 21.65 5.15
N PRO A 93 0.54 22.78 5.42
CA PRO A 93 -0.92 22.84 5.40
C PRO A 93 -1.54 22.38 4.07
N GLU A 94 -0.88 22.69 2.95
CA GLU A 94 -1.30 22.32 1.60
C GLU A 94 -1.25 20.80 1.41
N ARG A 95 -0.15 20.15 1.84
CA ARG A 95 -0.02 18.70 1.71
C ARG A 95 -0.97 17.96 2.64
N ALA A 96 -1.18 18.47 3.84
CA ALA A 96 -2.17 17.94 4.77
C ALA A 96 -3.60 18.05 4.21
N ALA A 97 -3.93 19.16 3.54
CA ALA A 97 -5.22 19.35 2.86
C ALA A 97 -5.42 18.35 1.71
N LEU A 98 -4.38 18.11 0.89
CA LEU A 98 -4.39 17.08 -0.15
C LEU A 98 -4.64 15.69 0.44
N HIS A 99 -3.96 15.33 1.52
CA HIS A 99 -4.13 14.03 2.17
C HIS A 99 -5.56 13.81 2.67
N LYS A 100 -6.17 14.84 3.29
CA LYS A 100 -7.58 14.79 3.71
C LYS A 100 -8.50 14.57 2.51
N GLN A 101 -8.27 15.25 1.39
CA GLN A 101 -9.07 15.08 0.19
C GLN A 101 -8.94 13.67 -0.38
N ILE A 102 -7.72 13.13 -0.49
CA ILE A 102 -7.52 11.76 -0.97
C ILE A 102 -8.30 10.76 -0.09
N ILE A 103 -8.24 10.91 1.24
CA ILE A 103 -8.99 10.06 2.16
C ILE A 103 -10.50 10.19 1.91
N ASP A 104 -11.00 11.42 1.78
CA ASP A 104 -12.42 11.68 1.53
C ASP A 104 -12.89 11.10 0.20
N ASP A 105 -12.06 11.14 -0.85
CA ASP A 105 -12.34 10.53 -2.16
C ASP A 105 -12.49 9.00 -2.06
N TYR A 106 -11.67 8.33 -1.23
CA TYR A 106 -11.82 6.89 -0.97
C TYR A 106 -13.12 6.53 -0.26
N LEU A 107 -13.68 7.46 0.50
CA LEU A 107 -14.86 7.24 1.35
C LEU A 107 -16.15 7.83 0.75
N ALA A 108 -16.07 8.62 -0.34
CA ALA A 108 -17.17 9.42 -0.85
C ALA A 108 -18.43 8.61 -1.19
N GLU A 109 -18.26 7.42 -1.79
CA GLU A 109 -19.37 6.56 -2.20
C GLU A 109 -19.59 5.36 -1.29
N LYS A 110 -18.88 5.31 -0.17
CA LYS A 110 -18.96 4.20 0.78
C LYS A 110 -19.98 4.47 1.88
N LYS A 111 -20.53 3.41 2.43
CA LYS A 111 -21.50 3.47 3.53
C LYS A 111 -20.95 2.68 4.71
N PRO A 112 -20.91 3.26 5.92
CA PRO A 112 -20.55 2.53 7.14
C PRO A 112 -21.42 1.29 7.35
N VAL A 113 -20.84 0.28 7.97
CA VAL A 113 -21.55 -0.96 8.30
C VAL A 113 -22.45 -0.73 9.49
N GLN A 114 -23.68 -1.25 9.42
CA GLN A 114 -24.59 -1.32 10.58
C GLN A 114 -24.30 -2.62 11.33
N GLY A 115 -23.58 -2.54 12.46
CA GLY A 115 -23.18 -3.71 13.24
C GLY A 115 -21.66 -3.93 13.21
N GLN A 116 -21.23 -5.19 13.37
CA GLN A 116 -19.81 -5.54 13.41
C GLN A 116 -19.19 -5.45 12.00
N ALA A 117 -18.23 -4.56 11.82
CA ALA A 117 -17.45 -4.46 10.62
C ALA A 117 -16.33 -5.52 10.57
N GLU A 118 -15.80 -5.76 9.38
CA GLU A 118 -14.74 -6.73 9.13
C GLU A 118 -13.49 -6.06 8.58
N MET A 119 -12.33 -6.46 9.11
CA MET A 119 -11.03 -6.20 8.50
C MET A 119 -10.54 -7.48 7.83
N VAL A 120 -10.28 -7.42 6.52
CA VAL A 120 -9.73 -8.53 5.74
C VAL A 120 -8.31 -8.18 5.33
N MET A 121 -7.34 -9.01 5.68
CA MET A 121 -5.99 -8.91 5.16
C MET A 121 -5.79 -9.86 3.98
N MET A 122 -5.38 -9.31 2.84
CA MET A 122 -4.90 -10.09 1.71
C MET A 122 -3.38 -10.19 1.79
N GLY A 123 -2.84 -11.39 1.67
CA GLY A 123 -1.40 -11.64 1.67
C GLY A 123 -0.98 -12.57 0.54
N GLY A 124 0.28 -12.52 0.20
CA GLY A 124 0.87 -13.35 -0.85
C GLY A 124 1.98 -12.62 -1.58
N GLY A 125 3.10 -13.29 -1.80
CA GLY A 125 4.26 -12.73 -2.49
C GLY A 125 3.92 -12.21 -3.90
N PRO A 126 4.83 -11.47 -4.53
CA PRO A 126 4.63 -11.00 -5.90
C PRO A 126 4.23 -12.14 -6.84
N ALA A 127 3.25 -11.90 -7.69
CA ALA A 127 2.71 -12.86 -8.66
C ALA A 127 2.09 -14.15 -8.08
N SER A 128 1.76 -14.18 -6.77
CA SER A 128 1.07 -15.33 -6.14
C SER A 128 -0.35 -15.57 -6.66
N GLY A 129 -0.99 -14.56 -7.26
CA GLY A 129 -2.33 -14.68 -7.84
C GLY A 129 -3.47 -14.29 -6.88
N LYS A 130 -3.24 -13.34 -5.97
CA LYS A 130 -4.29 -12.77 -5.09
C LYS A 130 -5.56 -12.37 -5.88
N SER A 131 -5.39 -11.60 -6.95
CA SER A 131 -6.51 -11.18 -7.80
C SER A 131 -7.24 -12.36 -8.46
N SER A 132 -6.53 -13.45 -8.81
CA SER A 132 -7.14 -14.66 -9.34
C SER A 132 -7.98 -15.38 -8.28
N ALA A 133 -7.51 -15.43 -7.04
CA ALA A 133 -8.26 -16.02 -5.93
C ALA A 133 -9.57 -15.27 -5.63
N ILE A 134 -9.54 -13.94 -5.73
CA ILE A 134 -10.75 -13.10 -5.59
C ILE A 134 -11.69 -13.35 -6.77
N LYS A 135 -11.19 -13.22 -8.01
CA LYS A 135 -12.01 -13.39 -9.25
C LYS A 135 -12.64 -14.77 -9.37
N SER A 136 -11.98 -15.81 -8.87
CA SER A 136 -12.49 -17.18 -8.89
C SER A 136 -13.57 -17.46 -7.84
N GLY A 137 -13.84 -16.50 -6.94
CA GLY A 137 -14.78 -16.63 -5.83
C GLY A 137 -14.27 -17.52 -4.67
N GLN A 138 -12.98 -17.88 -4.66
CA GLN A 138 -12.39 -18.64 -3.52
C GLN A 138 -12.17 -17.73 -2.32
N VAL A 139 -11.88 -16.45 -2.55
CA VAL A 139 -11.79 -15.41 -1.54
C VAL A 139 -13.00 -14.49 -1.64
N ASN A 140 -13.83 -14.48 -0.61
CA ASN A 140 -14.94 -13.56 -0.49
C ASN A 140 -14.49 -12.33 0.29
N LEU A 141 -14.60 -11.16 -0.35
CA LEU A 141 -14.39 -9.88 0.30
C LEU A 141 -15.73 -9.31 0.76
N PRO A 142 -15.73 -8.44 1.78
CA PRO A 142 -16.94 -7.72 2.19
C PRO A 142 -17.50 -6.89 1.03
N ASN A 143 -18.76 -6.49 1.15
CA ASN A 143 -19.44 -5.72 0.12
C ASN A 143 -18.67 -4.44 -0.23
N GLU A 144 -18.40 -4.22 -1.53
CA GLU A 144 -17.62 -3.11 -2.04
C GLU A 144 -18.17 -1.73 -1.61
N LYS A 145 -19.50 -1.58 -1.55
CA LYS A 145 -20.14 -0.31 -1.13
C LYS A 145 -19.90 0.04 0.33
N SER A 146 -19.49 -0.92 1.16
CA SER A 146 -19.19 -0.72 2.58
C SER A 146 -17.73 -0.99 2.91
N SER A 147 -16.88 -1.26 1.90
CA SER A 147 -15.49 -1.64 2.09
C SER A 147 -14.55 -0.59 1.54
N VAL A 148 -13.52 -0.28 2.31
CA VAL A 148 -12.40 0.58 1.93
C VAL A 148 -11.19 -0.30 1.69
N THR A 149 -10.68 -0.28 0.45
CA THR A 149 -9.43 -0.98 0.12
C THR A 149 -8.26 -0.09 0.46
N VAL A 150 -7.41 -0.58 1.33
CA VAL A 150 -6.17 0.09 1.75
C VAL A 150 -5.01 -0.56 1.02
N ASP A 151 -4.63 0.06 -0.09
CA ASP A 151 -3.53 -0.37 -0.96
C ASP A 151 -2.57 0.82 -1.18
N PRO A 152 -1.35 0.79 -0.62
CA PRO A 152 -0.37 1.86 -0.84
C PRO A 152 -0.02 2.08 -2.32
N ASP A 153 -0.05 1.02 -3.16
CA ASP A 153 0.27 1.16 -4.58
C ASP A 153 -0.86 1.88 -5.36
N ASP A 154 -2.10 1.72 -4.93
CA ASP A 154 -3.21 2.49 -5.49
C ASP A 154 -3.20 3.94 -5.00
N ILE A 155 -2.88 4.16 -3.72
CA ILE A 155 -2.74 5.50 -3.14
C ILE A 155 -1.66 6.31 -3.88
N LYS A 156 -0.54 5.70 -4.29
CA LYS A 156 0.51 6.38 -5.07
C LYS A 156 -0.05 7.05 -6.34
N LYS A 157 -1.00 6.40 -7.01
CA LYS A 157 -1.64 6.93 -8.24
C LYS A 157 -2.47 8.19 -7.98
N LYS A 158 -2.88 8.43 -6.74
CA LYS A 158 -3.61 9.64 -6.33
C LYS A 158 -2.67 10.80 -5.97
N LEU A 159 -1.39 10.52 -5.79
CA LEU A 159 -0.39 11.53 -5.46
C LEU A 159 0.07 12.28 -6.71
N PRO A 160 0.09 13.61 -6.70
CA PRO A 160 0.56 14.41 -7.82
C PRO A 160 1.98 14.04 -8.26
N GLY A 161 2.19 13.93 -9.56
CA GLY A 161 3.49 13.65 -10.16
C GLY A 161 3.88 12.16 -10.21
N TYR A 162 3.14 11.27 -9.55
CA TYR A 162 3.49 9.84 -9.56
C TYR A 162 3.45 9.23 -10.97
N GLU A 163 2.35 9.43 -11.71
CA GLU A 163 2.19 8.88 -13.06
C GLU A 163 3.23 9.41 -14.05
N GLU A 164 3.58 10.70 -13.96
CA GLU A 164 4.60 11.29 -14.80
C GLU A 164 5.99 10.76 -14.47
N MET A 165 6.26 10.56 -13.19
CA MET A 165 7.53 10.00 -12.72
C MET A 165 7.68 8.54 -13.17
N THR A 166 6.60 7.73 -13.18
CA THR A 166 6.65 6.35 -13.69
C THR A 166 7.02 6.26 -15.17
N LYS A 167 6.69 7.27 -15.97
CA LYS A 167 7.07 7.34 -17.38
C LYS A 167 8.56 7.62 -17.57
N LYS A 168 9.20 8.28 -16.60
CA LYS A 168 10.59 8.74 -16.68
C LYS A 168 11.58 7.81 -15.98
N THR A 169 11.15 7.12 -14.90
CA THR A 169 12.04 6.27 -14.09
C THR A 169 11.27 5.13 -13.42
N ASP A 170 11.99 4.05 -13.14
CA ASP A 170 11.50 2.91 -12.35
C ASP A 170 11.54 3.16 -10.83
N LYS A 171 12.11 4.30 -10.39
CA LYS A 171 12.23 4.69 -8.98
C LYS A 171 10.99 5.37 -8.41
N ALA A 172 9.99 5.69 -9.22
CA ALA A 172 8.79 6.39 -8.78
C ALA A 172 8.11 5.70 -7.59
N ALA A 173 8.01 4.37 -7.62
CA ALA A 173 7.39 3.60 -6.54
C ALA A 173 8.15 3.69 -5.20
N GLU A 174 9.49 3.79 -5.26
CA GLU A 174 10.33 3.98 -4.07
C GLU A 174 10.19 5.41 -3.54
N TYR A 175 10.26 6.41 -4.42
CA TYR A 175 10.14 7.82 -4.07
C TYR A 175 8.82 8.15 -3.34
N TYR A 176 7.69 7.57 -3.77
CA TYR A 176 6.37 7.79 -3.16
C TYR A 176 6.01 6.78 -2.07
N HIS A 177 6.92 5.90 -1.66
CA HIS A 177 6.63 4.81 -0.74
C HIS A 177 6.20 5.29 0.64
N GLU A 178 6.97 6.20 1.25
CA GLU A 178 6.74 6.64 2.62
C GLU A 178 5.41 7.41 2.73
N GLU A 179 5.12 8.28 1.78
CA GLU A 179 3.89 9.05 1.74
C GLU A 179 2.66 8.16 1.55
N SER A 180 2.70 7.26 0.59
CA SER A 180 1.59 6.34 0.35
C SER A 180 1.35 5.40 1.52
N SER A 181 2.40 4.94 2.19
CA SER A 181 2.32 4.10 3.38
C SER A 181 1.72 4.85 4.57
N MET A 182 2.09 6.11 4.76
CA MET A 182 1.52 6.98 5.77
C MET A 182 0.03 7.23 5.52
N LEU A 183 -0.35 7.60 4.29
CA LEU A 183 -1.75 7.78 3.89
C LEU A 183 -2.57 6.51 4.05
N ALA A 184 -2.00 5.34 3.74
CA ALA A 184 -2.67 4.06 3.94
C ALA A 184 -2.99 3.81 5.44
N LYS A 185 -2.07 4.16 6.34
CA LYS A 185 -2.31 4.09 7.79
C LYS A 185 -3.43 5.06 8.22
N GLN A 186 -3.43 6.30 7.71
CA GLN A 186 -4.47 7.28 8.02
C GLN A 186 -5.83 6.85 7.47
N LEU A 187 -5.91 6.41 6.20
CA LEU A 187 -7.14 5.91 5.58
C LEU A 187 -7.74 4.74 6.37
N ALA A 188 -6.91 3.80 6.82
CA ALA A 188 -7.36 2.69 7.65
C ALA A 188 -7.93 3.17 9.00
N ASN A 189 -7.24 4.10 9.67
CA ASN A 189 -7.71 4.61 10.97
C ASN A 189 -9.05 5.35 10.83
N VAL A 190 -9.20 6.22 9.82
CA VAL A 190 -10.48 6.88 9.53
C VAL A 190 -11.57 5.86 9.23
N SER A 191 -11.24 4.82 8.45
CA SER A 191 -12.18 3.77 8.11
C SER A 191 -12.63 2.98 9.35
N PHE A 192 -11.72 2.71 10.29
CA PHE A 192 -12.06 2.08 11.56
C PHE A 192 -12.94 2.99 12.45
N ASP A 193 -12.63 4.28 12.52
CA ASP A 193 -13.38 5.24 13.32
C ASP A 193 -14.82 5.43 12.80
N GLU A 194 -15.03 5.32 11.50
CA GLU A 194 -16.32 5.45 10.84
C GLU A 194 -17.03 4.10 10.57
N ASN A 195 -16.51 2.99 11.08
CA ASN A 195 -17.10 1.64 10.97
C ASN A 195 -17.31 1.14 9.53
N PHE A 196 -16.36 1.40 8.64
CA PHE A 196 -16.32 0.77 7.31
C PHE A 196 -15.65 -0.60 7.40
N ASN A 197 -16.03 -1.55 6.54
CA ASN A 197 -15.16 -2.70 6.31
C ASN A 197 -13.83 -2.25 5.71
N VAL A 198 -12.73 -2.90 6.10
CA VAL A 198 -11.39 -2.56 5.63
C VAL A 198 -10.76 -3.78 4.96
N VAL A 199 -10.31 -3.60 3.72
CA VAL A 199 -9.55 -4.61 3.00
C VAL A 199 -8.11 -4.12 2.82
N TYR A 200 -7.17 -4.70 3.56
CA TYR A 200 -5.75 -4.47 3.30
C TYR A 200 -5.32 -5.34 2.11
N ASP A 201 -5.08 -4.73 0.95
CA ASP A 201 -4.46 -5.42 -0.20
C ASP A 201 -2.97 -5.12 -0.24
N GLY A 202 -2.18 -6.13 0.04
CA GLY A 202 -0.74 -6.03 0.12
C GLY A 202 -0.07 -7.39 -0.01
N THR A 203 1.25 -7.41 0.07
CA THR A 203 2.02 -8.67 0.07
C THR A 203 1.93 -9.39 1.40
N GLY A 204 1.78 -8.65 2.51
CA GLY A 204 1.81 -9.22 3.85
C GLY A 204 3.22 -9.66 4.30
N ASP A 205 4.26 -9.10 3.67
CA ASP A 205 5.68 -9.39 3.89
C ASP A 205 6.37 -8.41 4.84
N GLY A 206 5.61 -7.54 5.48
CA GLY A 206 6.12 -6.62 6.49
C GLY A 206 6.76 -7.36 7.67
N SER A 207 6.73 -6.82 8.86
CA SER A 207 7.13 -7.55 10.07
C SER A 207 5.92 -8.17 10.77
N GLU A 208 6.15 -9.22 11.56
CA GLU A 208 5.14 -9.76 12.48
C GLU A 208 4.53 -8.65 13.34
N ALA A 209 5.36 -7.78 13.92
CA ALA A 209 4.92 -6.64 14.72
C ALA A 209 3.99 -5.69 13.94
N SER A 210 4.26 -5.46 12.64
CA SER A 210 3.40 -4.63 11.80
C SER A 210 2.03 -5.27 11.56
N VAL A 211 1.98 -6.58 11.34
CA VAL A 211 0.73 -7.33 11.19
C VAL A 211 -0.07 -7.32 12.49
N LEU A 212 0.58 -7.61 13.62
CA LEU A 212 -0.06 -7.58 14.95
C LEU A 212 -0.59 -6.19 15.29
N LYS A 213 0.14 -5.12 14.95
CA LYS A 213 -0.34 -3.74 15.15
C LYS A 213 -1.66 -3.48 14.41
N LYS A 214 -1.80 -3.94 13.16
CA LYS A 214 -3.05 -3.80 12.37
C LYS A 214 -4.18 -4.62 12.98
N ILE A 215 -3.92 -5.88 13.35
CA ILE A 215 -4.92 -6.76 14.00
C ILE A 215 -5.43 -6.11 15.29
N ASN A 216 -4.51 -5.67 16.16
CA ASN A 216 -4.86 -5.08 17.44
C ASN A 216 -5.63 -3.77 17.28
N ALA A 217 -5.26 -2.92 16.32
CA ALA A 217 -5.97 -1.69 16.03
C ALA A 217 -7.43 -1.95 15.60
N ALA A 218 -7.66 -2.93 14.73
CA ALA A 218 -9.00 -3.31 14.30
C ALA A 218 -9.81 -3.96 15.44
N LYS A 219 -9.21 -4.90 16.18
CA LYS A 219 -9.88 -5.56 17.32
C LYS A 219 -10.26 -4.57 18.43
N ALA A 220 -9.42 -3.57 18.70
CA ALA A 220 -9.74 -2.50 19.65
C ALA A 220 -10.97 -1.66 19.26
N LYS A 221 -11.34 -1.67 17.96
CA LYS A 221 -12.54 -1.04 17.40
C LYS A 221 -13.72 -2.03 17.26
N GLY A 222 -13.59 -3.26 17.73
CA GLY A 222 -14.64 -4.27 17.69
C GLY A 222 -14.79 -5.00 16.35
N TYR A 223 -13.82 -4.88 15.45
CA TYR A 223 -13.83 -5.54 14.16
C TYR A 223 -13.64 -7.06 14.27
N ARG A 224 -14.31 -7.79 13.40
CA ARG A 224 -13.90 -9.14 13.03
C ARG A 224 -12.68 -9.05 12.12
N VAL A 225 -11.62 -9.81 12.43
CA VAL A 225 -10.34 -9.70 11.72
C VAL A 225 -10.02 -11.01 11.03
N THR A 226 -9.99 -11.00 9.70
CA THR A 226 -9.73 -12.19 8.89
C THR A 226 -8.55 -12.01 7.96
N ALA A 227 -7.99 -13.11 7.44
CA ALA A 227 -6.93 -13.07 6.46
C ALA A 227 -7.05 -14.16 5.40
N ASN A 228 -6.65 -13.80 4.17
CA ASN A 228 -6.54 -14.72 3.05
C ASN A 228 -5.15 -14.59 2.42
N TYR A 229 -4.35 -15.63 2.57
CA TYR A 229 -3.02 -15.72 1.98
C TYR A 229 -3.06 -16.58 0.73
N VAL A 230 -2.43 -16.12 -0.35
CA VAL A 230 -2.31 -16.88 -1.60
C VAL A 230 -0.84 -17.19 -1.85
N THR A 231 -0.54 -18.45 -2.11
CA THR A 231 0.83 -18.92 -2.34
C THR A 231 0.97 -19.64 -3.69
N VAL A 232 2.15 -19.55 -4.26
CA VAL A 232 2.64 -20.38 -5.37
C VAL A 232 4.06 -20.83 -5.03
N ASP A 233 4.60 -21.77 -5.74
CA ASP A 233 6.02 -22.12 -5.65
C ASP A 233 6.88 -20.88 -5.91
N THR A 234 7.94 -20.70 -5.15
CA THR A 234 8.77 -19.49 -5.24
C THR A 234 9.34 -19.29 -6.66
N ASP A 235 9.80 -20.36 -7.29
CA ASP A 235 10.29 -20.31 -8.69
C ASP A 235 9.17 -19.98 -9.68
N GLU A 236 7.96 -20.48 -9.46
CA GLU A 236 6.80 -20.11 -10.27
C GLU A 236 6.43 -18.62 -10.07
N GLY A 237 6.50 -18.12 -8.83
CA GLY A 237 6.33 -16.69 -8.54
C GLY A 237 7.34 -15.82 -9.30
N VAL A 238 8.62 -16.23 -9.34
CA VAL A 238 9.68 -15.56 -10.10
C VAL A 238 9.35 -15.55 -11.59
N LYS A 239 8.99 -16.71 -12.17
CA LYS A 239 8.64 -16.81 -13.60
C LYS A 239 7.44 -15.93 -13.97
N ARG A 240 6.36 -15.97 -13.17
CA ARG A 240 5.16 -15.15 -13.40
C ARG A 240 5.46 -13.65 -13.27
N ASN A 241 6.31 -13.28 -12.32
CA ASN A 241 6.74 -11.88 -12.14
C ASN A 241 7.55 -11.40 -13.34
N GLN A 242 8.50 -12.21 -13.85
CA GLN A 242 9.27 -11.86 -15.04
C GLN A 242 8.36 -11.76 -16.26
N LYS A 243 7.48 -12.74 -16.49
CA LYS A 243 6.53 -12.71 -17.61
C LYS A 243 5.65 -11.45 -17.58
N ARG A 244 5.13 -11.07 -16.41
CA ARG A 244 4.32 -9.84 -16.24
C ARG A 244 5.11 -8.59 -16.63
N TYR A 245 6.39 -8.53 -16.25
CA TYR A 245 7.27 -7.43 -16.64
C TYR A 245 7.49 -7.39 -18.16
N ASP A 246 7.78 -8.52 -18.78
CA ASP A 246 8.03 -8.63 -20.22
C ASP A 246 6.77 -8.30 -21.05
N ASP A 247 5.61 -8.81 -20.62
CA ASP A 247 4.31 -8.51 -21.25
C ASP A 247 3.97 -7.01 -21.21
N ALA A 248 4.26 -6.33 -20.10
CA ALA A 248 4.05 -4.88 -19.97
C ALA A 248 5.02 -4.08 -20.84
N LYS A 249 6.31 -4.49 -20.87
CA LYS A 249 7.30 -3.89 -21.78
C LYS A 249 6.93 -4.05 -23.26
N ALA A 250 6.43 -5.21 -23.64
CA ALA A 250 5.96 -5.46 -25.01
C ALA A 250 4.79 -4.56 -25.42
N LYS A 251 3.99 -4.08 -24.45
CA LYS A 251 2.91 -3.10 -24.66
C LYS A 251 3.39 -1.65 -24.68
N GLY A 252 4.69 -1.41 -24.53
CA GLY A 252 5.25 -0.06 -24.46
C GLY A 252 5.07 0.63 -23.09
N GLU A 253 4.67 -0.11 -22.07
CA GLU A 253 4.60 0.38 -20.70
C GLU A 253 6.01 0.45 -20.08
N ASN A 254 6.16 1.24 -18.99
CA ASN A 254 7.37 1.28 -18.19
C ASN A 254 7.15 0.65 -16.79
N PRO A 255 6.96 -0.69 -16.72
CA PRO A 255 6.69 -1.35 -15.45
C PRO A 255 7.91 -1.33 -14.54
N ARG A 256 7.68 -1.23 -13.24
CA ARG A 256 8.73 -1.47 -12.23
C ARG A 256 9.24 -2.90 -12.37
N LYS A 257 10.55 -3.06 -12.52
CA LYS A 257 11.18 -4.38 -12.42
C LYS A 257 11.29 -4.78 -10.95
N VAL A 258 10.63 -5.87 -10.58
CA VAL A 258 10.76 -6.45 -9.24
C VAL A 258 11.91 -7.46 -9.25
N PRO A 259 13.00 -7.23 -8.49
CA PRO A 259 14.16 -8.15 -8.49
C PRO A 259 13.78 -9.55 -8.01
N GLU A 260 14.42 -10.57 -8.57
CA GLU A 260 14.18 -11.96 -8.19
C GLU A 260 14.43 -12.23 -6.70
N ASP A 261 15.55 -11.74 -6.15
CA ASP A 261 15.88 -11.87 -4.74
C ASP A 261 14.76 -11.32 -3.85
N TYR A 262 14.15 -10.17 -4.25
CA TYR A 262 13.01 -9.60 -3.52
C TYR A 262 11.75 -10.46 -3.63
N VAL A 263 11.48 -11.06 -4.80
CA VAL A 263 10.34 -11.99 -4.95
C VAL A 263 10.52 -13.18 -4.00
N ARG A 264 11.71 -13.78 -3.97
CA ARG A 264 12.03 -14.92 -3.09
C ARG A 264 11.91 -14.56 -1.62
N GLU A 265 12.47 -13.43 -1.22
CA GLU A 265 12.34 -12.87 0.13
C GLU A 265 10.88 -12.69 0.54
N CYS A 266 10.07 -12.03 -0.29
CA CYS A 266 8.66 -11.83 -0.01
C CYS A 266 7.89 -13.14 0.19
N HIS A 267 8.08 -14.13 -0.69
CA HIS A 267 7.41 -15.42 -0.56
C HIS A 267 7.77 -16.14 0.75
N SER A 268 9.04 -16.08 1.16
CA SER A 268 9.51 -16.66 2.42
C SER A 268 8.94 -15.90 3.64
N LYS A 269 9.03 -14.56 3.65
CA LYS A 269 8.50 -13.72 4.73
C LYS A 269 7.00 -13.88 4.92
N VAL A 270 6.23 -13.90 3.83
CA VAL A 270 4.77 -14.10 3.86
C VAL A 270 4.41 -15.41 4.55
N SER A 271 5.09 -16.51 4.21
CA SER A 271 4.90 -17.80 4.88
C SER A 271 5.24 -17.70 6.37
N SER A 272 6.42 -17.18 6.71
CA SER A 272 6.85 -17.04 8.11
C SER A 272 5.86 -16.21 8.94
N ILE A 273 5.47 -15.03 8.46
CA ILE A 273 4.59 -14.10 9.19
C ILE A 273 3.18 -14.69 9.36
N SER A 274 2.61 -15.28 8.30
CA SER A 274 1.28 -15.89 8.39
C SER A 274 1.22 -17.05 9.38
N LEU A 275 2.28 -17.88 9.42
CA LEU A 275 2.41 -18.98 10.40
C LEU A 275 2.53 -18.44 11.84
N ALA A 276 3.31 -17.37 12.03
CA ALA A 276 3.55 -16.77 13.34
C ALA A 276 2.28 -16.11 13.92
N THR A 277 1.50 -15.41 13.06
CA THR A 277 0.37 -14.57 13.48
C THR A 277 -1.00 -15.22 13.35
N ALA A 278 -1.07 -16.47 12.88
CA ALA A 278 -2.33 -17.13 12.52
C ALA A 278 -3.37 -17.16 13.64
N ASP A 279 -2.97 -17.44 14.86
CA ASP A 279 -3.84 -17.52 16.04
C ASP A 279 -4.40 -16.16 16.51
N GLN A 280 -3.88 -15.08 15.96
CA GLN A 280 -4.33 -13.71 16.28
C GLN A 280 -5.51 -13.26 15.40
N PHE A 281 -5.76 -13.93 14.27
CA PHE A 281 -6.94 -13.68 13.45
C PHE A 281 -8.17 -14.43 14.00
N ASP A 282 -9.37 -13.94 13.65
CA ASP A 282 -10.61 -14.70 13.91
C ASP A 282 -10.79 -15.83 12.88
N ASP A 283 -10.30 -15.66 11.66
CA ASP A 283 -10.21 -16.69 10.62
C ASP A 283 -9.05 -16.36 9.68
N ILE A 284 -8.20 -17.33 9.41
CA ILE A 284 -7.11 -17.20 8.43
C ILE A 284 -7.10 -18.41 7.51
N LYS A 285 -6.95 -18.14 6.22
CA LYS A 285 -6.93 -19.15 5.16
C LYS A 285 -5.69 -19.00 4.30
N VAL A 286 -5.15 -20.14 3.86
CA VAL A 286 -4.05 -20.19 2.89
C VAL A 286 -4.51 -20.96 1.67
N PHE A 287 -4.35 -20.34 0.49
CA PHE A 287 -4.72 -20.90 -0.80
C PHE A 287 -3.48 -21.16 -1.65
N ASP A 288 -3.35 -22.39 -2.18
CA ASP A 288 -2.34 -22.75 -3.17
C ASP A 288 -2.85 -22.42 -4.58
N ASN A 289 -2.03 -21.71 -5.36
CA ASN A 289 -2.34 -21.25 -6.72
C ASN A 289 -1.32 -21.78 -7.75
N ASN A 290 -0.77 -22.98 -7.52
CA ASN A 290 0.16 -23.64 -8.45
C ASN A 290 -0.52 -24.30 -9.66
N GLY A 291 -1.85 -24.34 -9.70
CA GLY A 291 -2.58 -24.90 -10.83
C GLY A 291 -2.36 -24.14 -12.14
N PRO A 292 -2.78 -24.75 -13.26
CA PRO A 292 -2.74 -24.10 -14.58
C PRO A 292 -3.43 -22.74 -14.59
N ASP A 293 -3.07 -21.89 -15.55
CA ASP A 293 -3.73 -20.57 -15.73
C ASP A 293 -5.25 -20.72 -15.83
N GLY A 294 -5.97 -19.91 -15.04
CA GLY A 294 -7.43 -19.93 -14.96
C GLY A 294 -8.01 -21.00 -14.01
N SER A 295 -7.20 -21.86 -13.42
CA SER A 295 -7.67 -22.76 -12.36
C SER A 295 -7.99 -22.02 -11.07
N LYS A 296 -8.90 -22.60 -10.28
CA LYS A 296 -9.24 -22.06 -8.97
C LYS A 296 -8.16 -22.42 -7.96
N PRO A 297 -7.65 -21.46 -7.15
CA PRO A 297 -6.77 -21.76 -6.04
C PRO A 297 -7.39 -22.73 -5.05
N ILE A 298 -6.58 -23.61 -4.47
CA ILE A 298 -7.01 -24.65 -3.54
C ILE A 298 -6.79 -24.18 -2.11
N LEU A 299 -7.82 -24.26 -1.26
CA LEU A 299 -7.67 -24.01 0.18
C LEU A 299 -6.87 -25.12 0.82
N ILE A 300 -5.63 -24.82 1.24
CA ILE A 300 -4.69 -25.83 1.78
C ILE A 300 -4.56 -25.79 3.31
N ALA A 301 -4.84 -24.65 3.94
CA ALA A 301 -4.74 -24.53 5.39
C ALA A 301 -5.71 -23.50 5.95
N ARG A 302 -6.08 -23.68 7.21
CA ARG A 302 -6.94 -22.79 7.99
C ARG A 302 -6.48 -22.70 9.44
N GLY A 303 -6.72 -21.56 10.07
CA GLY A 303 -6.43 -21.28 11.49
C GLY A 303 -7.30 -20.13 11.99
N GLY A 304 -6.88 -19.51 13.08
CA GLY A 304 -7.62 -18.41 13.72
C GLY A 304 -8.32 -18.82 15.02
N ASN A 305 -8.88 -17.86 15.73
CA ASN A 305 -9.50 -18.06 17.04
C ASN A 305 -8.57 -18.80 18.03
N GLY A 306 -7.33 -18.29 18.16
CA GLY A 306 -6.32 -18.89 19.03
C GLY A 306 -5.66 -20.16 18.48
N LYS A 307 -6.01 -20.60 17.26
CA LYS A 307 -5.45 -21.80 16.63
C LYS A 307 -4.43 -21.42 15.58
N LYS A 308 -3.29 -22.13 15.60
CA LYS A 308 -2.28 -22.04 14.53
C LYS A 308 -2.84 -22.61 13.21
N LEU A 309 -2.19 -22.25 12.09
CA LEU A 309 -2.51 -22.84 10.78
C LEU A 309 -2.34 -24.36 10.81
N SER A 310 -3.30 -25.08 10.26
CA SER A 310 -3.26 -26.51 10.04
C SER A 310 -3.79 -26.85 8.65
N ALA A 311 -3.31 -27.96 8.10
CA ALA A 311 -3.74 -28.41 6.79
C ALA A 311 -5.24 -28.73 6.75
N THR A 312 -5.89 -28.39 5.64
CA THR A 312 -7.22 -28.89 5.33
C THR A 312 -7.13 -30.37 4.88
N SER A 313 -8.25 -31.10 4.99
CA SER A 313 -8.30 -32.52 4.64
C SER A 313 -7.73 -32.78 3.23
N GLY A 314 -6.82 -33.74 3.14
CA GLY A 314 -6.16 -34.13 1.89
C GLY A 314 -5.02 -33.24 1.43
N ASN A 315 -4.75 -32.09 2.09
CA ASN A 315 -3.78 -31.08 1.63
C ASN A 315 -2.50 -31.02 2.48
N GLN A 316 -2.19 -32.03 3.31
CA GLN A 316 -1.03 -31.99 4.19
C GLN A 316 0.28 -31.75 3.42
N LYS A 317 0.49 -32.39 2.26
CA LYS A 317 1.71 -32.22 1.45
C LYS A 317 1.88 -30.77 0.93
N LEU A 318 0.79 -30.13 0.51
CA LEU A 318 0.81 -28.73 0.05
C LEU A 318 1.07 -27.77 1.22
N PHE A 319 0.48 -28.05 2.37
CA PHE A 319 0.72 -27.26 3.57
C PHE A 319 2.16 -27.41 4.07
N ASP A 320 2.72 -28.63 4.10
CA ASP A 320 4.12 -28.86 4.47
C ASP A 320 5.09 -28.09 3.55
N LYS A 321 4.76 -28.02 2.25
CA LYS A 321 5.52 -27.21 1.29
C LYS A 321 5.41 -25.71 1.62
N TYR A 322 4.22 -25.24 1.95
CA TYR A 322 4.02 -23.85 2.39
C TYR A 322 4.81 -23.53 3.65
N VAL A 323 4.83 -24.41 4.64
CA VAL A 323 5.60 -24.25 5.89
C VAL A 323 7.10 -24.16 5.62
N LYS A 324 7.62 -24.98 4.71
CA LYS A 324 9.06 -24.99 4.34
C LYS A 324 9.49 -23.69 3.67
N LYS A 325 8.59 -22.97 3.00
CA LYS A 325 8.92 -21.71 2.32
C LYS A 325 9.52 -20.63 3.24
N LYS A 326 9.18 -20.62 4.52
CA LYS A 326 9.76 -19.69 5.49
C LYS A 326 11.30 -19.77 5.56
N ASP A 327 11.87 -20.91 5.20
CA ASP A 327 13.31 -21.23 5.28
C ASP A 327 14.00 -21.16 3.90
N GLU A 328 13.26 -20.89 2.80
CA GLU A 328 13.80 -20.88 1.43
C GLU A 328 14.70 -19.68 1.13
N TRP A 329 14.58 -18.61 1.90
CA TRP A 329 15.39 -17.41 1.70
C TRP A 329 16.14 -17.05 2.98
N GLN A 330 17.43 -16.84 2.83
CA GLN A 330 18.31 -16.34 3.88
C GLN A 330 18.97 -15.03 3.39
N PRO A 331 19.04 -13.99 4.23
CA PRO A 331 19.78 -12.79 3.88
C PRO A 331 21.20 -13.14 3.49
N LYS A 332 21.65 -12.68 2.32
CA LYS A 332 23.07 -12.79 1.97
C LYS A 332 23.86 -12.00 3.00
N VAL A 333 24.65 -12.68 3.82
CA VAL A 333 25.55 -12.03 4.78
C VAL A 333 26.50 -11.17 3.95
N LYS A 334 26.41 -9.85 4.10
CA LYS A 334 27.45 -8.96 3.55
C LYS A 334 28.71 -9.25 4.34
N ILE A 335 29.63 -9.98 3.75
CA ILE A 335 31.01 -10.06 4.24
C ILE A 335 31.59 -8.69 3.94
N ASN A 336 31.78 -7.87 4.99
CA ASN A 336 32.46 -6.58 4.91
C ASN A 336 33.95 -6.79 4.66
#